data_f1d27f6abe20b8b1327fdca4b9ad1a63
#
_entry.id   f1d27f6abe20b8b1327fdca4b9ad1a63
#
_cell.length_a   1.000
_cell.length_b   1.000
_cell.length_c   1.000
_cell.angle_alpha   90.00
_cell.angle_beta   90.00
_cell.angle_gamma   90.00
#
_symmetry.space_group_name_H-M   'P 1'
#
loop_
_entity.id
_entity.type
_entity.pdbx_description
1 polymer ?
#
loop_
_entity_poly.entity_id
_entity_poly.type
_entity_poly.pdbx_seq_one_letter_code
_entity_poly.pdbx_strand_id
1 'polypeptide(L)'
;GIPVGNLTSQLFANVYLHRLDMFVKHTLHAEHYMRYIDDFVIISEDLEQLKRWEKQIEIFLADVLKLQLNPKTTIVYAKNGVDFVGYRHWNSTKKIRKDAMRRLKRLMKNFKDGTITEEFFDKSFTSRIGSIKHADTYNLVQKITCEAKELKESHA
;
A
#
# COMPACT_ATOMS: atom_id res chain seq x y z
N GLY A 1 7.51 10.43 -19.45
CA GLY A 1 7.47 9.58 -18.24
C GLY A 1 7.89 8.16 -18.54
N ILE A 2 8.22 7.41 -17.51
CA ILE A 2 8.61 5.99 -17.64
C ILE A 2 7.33 5.14 -17.67
N PRO A 3 7.20 4.13 -18.56
CA PRO A 3 6.00 3.28 -18.62
C PRO A 3 5.73 2.56 -17.30
N VAL A 4 4.48 2.57 -16.86
CA VAL A 4 4.06 1.88 -15.63
C VAL A 4 3.91 0.38 -15.91
N GLY A 5 4.40 -0.47 -14.99
CA GLY A 5 4.25 -1.93 -15.07
C GLY A 5 5.46 -2.70 -15.62
N ASN A 6 6.50 -2.01 -16.08
CA ASN A 6 7.74 -2.65 -16.51
C ASN A 6 8.72 -2.79 -15.34
N LEU A 7 9.40 -3.93 -15.23
CA LEU A 7 10.41 -4.20 -14.19
C LEU A 7 11.57 -3.20 -14.23
N THR A 8 12.02 -2.83 -15.43
CA THR A 8 13.08 -1.83 -15.62
C THR A 8 12.66 -0.45 -15.11
N SER A 9 11.40 -0.07 -15.26
CA SER A 9 10.87 1.19 -14.73
C SER A 9 10.91 1.24 -13.20
N GLN A 10 10.63 0.12 -12.54
CA GLN A 10 10.74 0.01 -11.09
C GLN A 10 12.20 0.12 -10.62
N LEU A 11 13.12 -0.51 -11.35
CA LEU A 11 14.56 -0.41 -11.08
C LEU A 11 15.04 1.05 -11.20
N PHE A 12 14.70 1.72 -12.30
CA PHE A 12 15.08 3.13 -12.50
C PHE A 12 14.48 4.05 -11.44
N ALA A 13 13.22 3.84 -11.07
CA ALA A 13 12.58 4.59 -10.00
C ALA A 13 13.33 4.40 -8.66
N ASN A 14 13.74 3.18 -8.34
CA ASN A 14 14.49 2.91 -7.13
C ASN A 14 15.90 3.54 -7.14
N VAL A 15 16.60 3.47 -8.27
CA VAL A 15 17.92 4.14 -8.43
C VAL A 15 17.75 5.67 -8.30
N TYR A 16 16.74 6.24 -8.93
CA TYR A 16 16.47 7.68 -8.87
C TYR A 16 16.14 8.15 -7.44
N LEU A 17 15.26 7.44 -6.75
CA LEU A 17 14.84 7.75 -5.38
C LEU A 17 15.87 7.35 -4.31
N HIS A 18 16.92 6.59 -4.67
CA HIS A 18 18.04 6.32 -3.76
C HIS A 18 18.67 7.61 -3.21
N ARG A 19 18.68 8.69 -4.00
CA ARG A 19 19.14 10.01 -3.53
C ARG A 19 18.31 10.54 -2.36
N LEU A 20 17.00 10.28 -2.36
CA LEU A 20 16.12 10.58 -1.22
C LEU A 20 16.50 9.72 -0.01
N ASP A 21 16.77 8.42 -0.20
CA ASP A 21 17.18 7.53 0.89
C ASP A 21 18.47 8.04 1.57
N MET A 22 19.45 8.45 0.74
CA MET A 22 20.73 9.03 1.24
C MET A 22 20.48 10.32 2.02
N PHE A 23 19.63 11.21 1.50
CA PHE A 23 19.29 12.47 2.17
C PHE A 23 18.60 12.21 3.51
N VAL A 24 17.59 11.35 3.56
CA VAL A 24 16.85 11.05 4.79
C VAL A 24 17.73 10.37 5.83
N LYS A 25 18.58 9.43 5.43
CA LYS A 25 19.42 8.68 6.36
C LYS A 25 20.66 9.44 6.82
N HIS A 26 21.34 10.14 5.91
CA HIS A 26 22.65 10.72 6.18
C HIS A 26 22.64 12.23 6.43
N THR A 27 21.62 12.95 5.93
CA THR A 27 21.47 14.39 6.20
C THR A 27 20.47 14.66 7.31
N LEU A 28 19.30 14.00 7.25
CA LEU A 28 18.28 14.18 8.28
C LEU A 28 18.53 13.28 9.52
N HIS A 29 19.36 12.24 9.39
CA HIS A 29 19.63 11.24 10.43
C HIS A 29 18.36 10.57 10.96
N ALA A 30 17.37 10.32 10.09
CA ALA A 30 16.14 9.63 10.45
C ALA A 30 16.43 8.12 10.64
N GLU A 31 16.45 7.66 11.88
CA GLU A 31 16.76 6.26 12.22
C GLU A 31 15.70 5.30 11.68
N HIS A 32 14.42 5.66 11.84
CA HIS A 32 13.29 4.82 11.47
C HIS A 32 12.69 5.29 10.15
N TYR A 33 13.34 4.93 9.06
CA TYR A 33 12.94 5.22 7.69
C TYR A 33 12.79 3.93 6.90
N MET A 34 11.69 3.80 6.17
CA MET A 34 11.53 2.76 5.16
C MET A 34 10.81 3.29 3.93
N ARG A 35 11.18 2.78 2.76
CA ARG A 35 10.58 3.12 1.48
C ARG A 35 10.26 1.86 0.68
N TYR A 36 9.13 1.88 0.01
CA TYR A 36 8.74 0.90 -0.99
C TYR A 36 8.35 1.64 -2.27
N ILE A 37 9.21 1.59 -3.28
CA ILE A 37 9.10 2.34 -4.54
C ILE A 37 8.97 3.85 -4.25
N ASP A 38 7.78 4.43 -4.38
CA ASP A 38 7.44 5.84 -4.16
C ASP A 38 6.81 6.13 -2.78
N ASP A 39 6.29 5.09 -2.11
CA ASP A 39 5.77 5.21 -0.75
C ASP A 39 6.90 5.15 0.28
N PHE A 40 6.94 6.09 1.21
CA PHE A 40 7.88 6.03 2.34
C PHE A 40 7.23 6.44 3.66
N VAL A 41 7.81 5.94 4.75
CA VAL A 41 7.40 6.22 6.12
C VAL A 41 8.63 6.59 6.93
N ILE A 42 8.48 7.63 7.76
CA ILE A 42 9.46 8.03 8.78
C ILE A 42 8.74 8.01 10.13
N ILE A 43 9.39 7.47 11.15
CA ILE A 43 8.85 7.42 12.51
C ILE A 43 9.79 8.20 13.43
N SER A 44 9.22 9.05 14.27
CA SER A 44 9.92 9.76 15.34
C SER A 44 8.97 10.00 16.52
N GLU A 45 9.53 10.11 17.71
CA GLU A 45 8.80 10.50 18.91
C GLU A 45 8.58 12.03 18.97
N ASP A 46 9.41 12.81 18.28
CA ASP A 46 9.33 14.29 18.20
C ASP A 46 8.51 14.74 17.00
N LEU A 47 7.33 15.30 17.29
CA LEU A 47 6.42 15.83 16.27
C LEU A 47 7.02 17.05 15.53
N GLU A 48 7.74 17.92 16.24
CA GLU A 48 8.34 19.10 15.62
C GLU A 48 9.50 18.72 14.70
N GLN A 49 10.23 17.66 15.05
CA GLN A 49 11.25 17.08 14.19
C GLN A 49 10.63 16.51 12.91
N LEU A 50 9.50 15.77 13.00
CA LEU A 50 8.80 15.29 11.81
C LEU A 50 8.33 16.41 10.89
N LYS A 51 7.81 17.51 11.43
CA LYS A 51 7.41 18.69 10.66
C LYS A 51 8.60 19.37 9.97
N ARG A 52 9.74 19.43 10.65
CA ARG A 52 10.98 19.97 10.05
C ARG A 52 11.46 19.08 8.90
N TRP A 53 11.48 17.77 9.11
CA TRP A 53 11.87 16.80 8.08
C TRP A 53 10.93 16.83 6.87
N GLU A 54 9.62 16.91 7.09
CA GLU A 54 8.65 17.04 6.00
C GLU A 54 8.98 18.21 5.07
N LYS A 55 9.21 19.41 5.64
CA LYS A 55 9.60 20.60 4.85
C LYS A 55 10.94 20.44 4.14
N GLN A 56 11.93 19.85 4.81
CA GLN A 56 13.25 19.62 4.21
C GLN A 56 13.19 18.60 3.07
N ILE A 57 12.39 17.55 3.22
CA ILE A 57 12.14 16.56 2.15
C ILE A 57 11.40 17.20 0.98
N GLU A 58 10.40 18.03 1.23
CA GLU A 58 9.66 18.75 0.19
C GLU A 58 10.61 19.62 -0.65
N ILE A 59 11.46 20.42 -0.01
CA ILE A 59 12.48 21.24 -0.68
C ILE A 59 13.46 20.35 -1.47
N PHE A 60 13.98 19.28 -0.85
CA PHE A 60 14.91 18.36 -1.52
C PHE A 60 14.28 17.72 -2.75
N LEU A 61 13.05 17.25 -2.65
CA LEU A 61 12.32 16.67 -3.78
C LEU A 61 12.15 17.67 -4.91
N ALA A 62 11.74 18.91 -4.60
CA ALA A 62 11.53 19.95 -5.61
C ALA A 62 12.85 20.40 -6.27
N ASP A 63 13.88 20.67 -5.48
CA ASP A 63 15.11 21.28 -5.96
C ASP A 63 16.05 20.26 -6.62
N VAL A 64 16.17 19.07 -6.04
CA VAL A 64 17.17 18.08 -6.45
C VAL A 64 16.57 17.03 -7.38
N LEU A 65 15.37 16.55 -7.07
CA LEU A 65 14.73 15.46 -7.81
C LEU A 65 13.63 15.93 -8.78
N LYS A 66 13.28 17.22 -8.77
CA LYS A 66 12.19 17.78 -9.59
C LYS A 66 10.88 17.01 -9.40
N LEU A 67 10.63 16.53 -8.19
CA LEU A 67 9.45 15.80 -7.76
C LEU A 67 8.68 16.63 -6.73
N GLN A 68 7.44 16.22 -6.47
CA GLN A 68 6.58 16.84 -5.45
C GLN A 68 6.09 15.78 -4.49
N LEU A 69 5.94 16.13 -3.21
CA LEU A 69 5.24 15.30 -2.25
C LEU A 69 3.78 15.12 -2.66
N ASN A 70 3.27 13.90 -2.43
CA ASN A 70 1.85 13.66 -2.65
C ASN A 70 1.04 14.55 -1.69
N PRO A 71 -0.01 15.28 -2.17
CA PRO A 71 -0.87 16.08 -1.29
C PRO A 71 -1.55 15.32 -0.15
N LYS A 72 -1.56 13.97 -0.23
CA LYS A 72 -2.07 13.09 0.83
C LYS A 72 -1.02 12.73 1.88
N THR A 73 0.22 13.21 1.73
CA THR A 73 1.26 13.05 2.76
C THR A 73 0.76 13.69 4.05
N THR A 74 0.90 12.99 5.16
CA THR A 74 0.38 13.46 6.44
C THR A 74 1.15 12.86 7.60
N ILE A 75 1.26 13.62 8.69
CA ILE A 75 1.80 13.14 9.96
C ILE A 75 0.64 12.59 10.80
N VAL A 76 0.77 11.37 11.27
CA VAL A 76 -0.24 10.69 12.07
C VAL A 76 0.39 10.06 13.32
N TYR A 77 -0.37 9.98 14.39
CA TYR A 77 0.06 9.21 15.56
C TYR A 77 0.05 7.71 15.25
N ALA A 78 1.14 7.00 15.56
CA ALA A 78 1.28 5.56 15.32
C ALA A 78 0.14 4.71 15.94
N LYS A 79 -0.41 5.15 17.08
CA LYS A 79 -1.58 4.53 17.72
C LYS A 79 -2.83 4.48 16.83
N ASN A 80 -2.97 5.40 15.87
CA ASN A 80 -4.09 5.43 14.94
C ASN A 80 -3.88 4.48 13.74
N GLY A 81 -2.70 3.87 13.64
CA GLY A 81 -2.29 3.03 12.53
C GLY A 81 -1.74 3.83 11.35
N VAL A 82 -0.70 3.31 10.72
CA VAL A 82 0.00 3.90 9.58
C VAL A 82 -0.35 3.13 8.32
N ASP A 83 -0.81 3.83 7.28
CA ASP A 83 -1.09 3.24 5.97
C ASP A 83 0.22 3.12 5.19
N PHE A 84 0.64 1.89 4.86
CA PHE A 84 1.85 1.62 4.09
C PHE A 84 1.69 0.34 3.25
N VAL A 85 2.08 0.39 1.99
CA VAL A 85 2.06 -0.75 1.03
C VAL A 85 0.72 -1.50 1.03
N GLY A 86 -0.39 -0.77 1.02
CA GLY A 86 -1.74 -1.37 0.92
C GLY A 86 -2.34 -1.89 2.22
N TYR A 87 -1.61 -1.79 3.31
CA TYR A 87 -2.07 -2.21 4.64
C TYR A 87 -2.09 -1.04 5.62
N ARG A 88 -2.83 -1.21 6.70
CA ARG A 88 -2.76 -0.35 7.88
C ARG A 88 -2.07 -1.08 9.00
N HIS A 89 -0.97 -0.53 9.44
CA HIS A 89 -0.07 -1.10 10.42
C HIS A 89 -0.26 -0.45 11.79
N TRP A 90 -0.36 -1.26 12.83
CA TRP A 90 -0.22 -0.89 14.24
C TRP A 90 0.97 -1.60 14.83
N ASN A 91 1.28 -1.34 16.09
CA ASN A 91 2.44 -1.95 16.75
C ASN A 91 2.44 -3.49 16.67
N SER A 92 1.31 -4.14 16.91
CA SER A 92 1.19 -5.60 16.95
C SER A 92 0.28 -6.20 15.89
N THR A 93 -0.39 -5.39 15.07
CA THR A 93 -1.39 -5.87 14.11
C THR A 93 -1.27 -5.18 12.77
N LYS A 94 -1.62 -5.92 11.73
CA LYS A 94 -1.66 -5.42 10.36
C LYS A 94 -3.01 -5.78 9.72
N LYS A 95 -3.76 -4.78 9.30
CA LYS A 95 -5.06 -4.96 8.63
C LYS A 95 -5.01 -4.50 7.18
N ILE A 96 -5.84 -5.12 6.37
CA ILE A 96 -6.04 -4.66 4.99
C ILE A 96 -6.80 -3.34 4.96
N ARG A 97 -6.52 -2.50 3.98
CA ARG A 97 -7.24 -1.25 3.77
C ARG A 97 -8.69 -1.50 3.34
N LYS A 98 -9.59 -0.63 3.74
CA LYS A 98 -11.03 -0.70 3.39
C LYS A 98 -11.27 -0.82 1.89
N ASP A 99 -10.43 -0.19 1.08
CA ASP A 99 -10.56 -0.21 -0.38
C ASP A 99 -10.29 -1.59 -0.98
N ALA A 100 -9.35 -2.37 -0.44
CA ALA A 100 -9.13 -3.75 -0.87
C ALA A 100 -10.37 -4.61 -0.61
N MET A 101 -11.00 -4.45 0.57
CA MET A 101 -12.26 -5.14 0.89
C MET A 101 -13.41 -4.70 -0.02
N ARG A 102 -13.55 -3.41 -0.31
CA ARG A 102 -14.59 -2.91 -1.23
C ARG A 102 -14.43 -3.51 -2.63
N ARG A 103 -13.18 -3.58 -3.13
CA ARG A 103 -12.87 -4.19 -4.44
C ARG A 103 -13.20 -5.68 -4.46
N LEU A 104 -12.92 -6.41 -3.37
CA LEU A 104 -13.26 -7.83 -3.26
C LEU A 104 -14.77 -8.04 -3.22
N LYS A 105 -15.49 -7.30 -2.39
CA LYS A 105 -16.96 -7.36 -2.35
C LYS A 105 -17.61 -7.02 -3.69
N ARG A 106 -17.07 -6.04 -4.40
CA ARG A 106 -17.54 -5.70 -5.75
C ARG A 106 -17.31 -6.84 -6.74
N LEU A 107 -16.15 -7.52 -6.68
CA LEU A 107 -15.89 -8.68 -7.51
C LEU A 107 -16.91 -9.80 -7.26
N MET A 108 -17.18 -10.12 -5.99
CA MET A 108 -18.19 -11.13 -5.62
C MET A 108 -19.60 -10.75 -6.09
N LYS A 109 -19.96 -9.46 -5.94
CA LYS A 109 -21.24 -8.96 -6.44
C LYS A 109 -21.34 -9.09 -7.96
N ASN A 110 -20.33 -8.66 -8.70
CA ASN A 110 -20.33 -8.74 -10.17
C ASN A 110 -20.45 -10.19 -10.66
N PHE A 111 -19.85 -11.14 -9.95
CA PHE A 111 -20.00 -12.56 -10.26
C PHE A 111 -21.43 -13.02 -9.99
N LYS A 112 -21.99 -12.68 -8.83
CA LYS A 112 -23.39 -12.98 -8.49
C LYS A 112 -24.38 -12.42 -9.50
N ASP A 113 -24.13 -11.22 -10.02
CA ASP A 113 -25.00 -10.53 -10.99
C ASP A 113 -24.74 -11.05 -12.45
N GLY A 114 -23.88 -12.05 -12.66
CA GLY A 114 -23.56 -12.64 -13.96
C GLY A 114 -22.81 -11.71 -14.92
N THR A 115 -22.23 -10.60 -14.41
CA THR A 115 -21.55 -9.59 -15.24
C THR A 115 -20.10 -9.95 -15.59
N ILE A 116 -19.56 -10.99 -14.97
CA ILE A 116 -18.20 -11.51 -15.21
C ILE A 116 -18.23 -13.03 -15.31
N THR A 117 -17.31 -13.58 -16.12
CA THR A 117 -17.15 -15.03 -16.26
C THR A 117 -16.52 -15.66 -15.04
N GLU A 118 -16.77 -16.97 -14.83
CA GLU A 118 -16.18 -17.72 -13.73
C GLU A 118 -14.65 -17.72 -13.81
N GLU A 119 -14.06 -17.89 -14.98
CA GLU A 119 -12.61 -17.86 -15.18
C GLU A 119 -11.99 -16.50 -14.75
N PHE A 120 -12.63 -15.39 -15.09
CA PHE A 120 -12.19 -14.06 -14.67
C PHE A 120 -12.33 -13.88 -13.15
N PHE A 121 -13.45 -14.38 -12.59
CA PHE A 121 -13.67 -14.37 -11.14
C PHE A 121 -12.55 -15.12 -10.41
N ASP A 122 -12.22 -16.35 -10.81
CA ASP A 122 -11.22 -17.17 -10.16
C ASP A 122 -9.83 -16.58 -10.18
N LYS A 123 -9.38 -16.09 -11.33
CA LYS A 123 -8.10 -15.38 -11.45
C LYS A 123 -8.04 -14.16 -10.55
N SER A 124 -9.08 -13.33 -10.60
CA SER A 124 -9.16 -12.10 -9.82
C SER A 124 -9.31 -12.36 -8.32
N PHE A 125 -10.08 -13.37 -7.94
CA PHE A 125 -10.31 -13.76 -6.55
C PHE A 125 -9.03 -14.30 -5.92
N THR A 126 -8.36 -15.25 -6.58
CA THR A 126 -7.09 -15.85 -6.11
C THR A 126 -6.01 -14.78 -5.91
N SER A 127 -5.85 -13.85 -6.85
CA SER A 127 -4.90 -12.74 -6.73
C SER A 127 -5.21 -11.85 -5.52
N ARG A 128 -6.49 -11.49 -5.30
CA ARG A 128 -6.90 -10.65 -4.18
C ARG A 128 -6.75 -11.34 -2.83
N ILE A 129 -7.14 -12.62 -2.73
CA ILE A 129 -6.95 -13.43 -1.53
C ILE A 129 -5.46 -13.57 -1.20
N GLY A 130 -4.62 -13.78 -2.22
CA GLY A 130 -3.15 -13.78 -2.04
C GLY A 130 -2.64 -12.53 -1.34
N SER A 131 -3.08 -11.33 -1.77
CA SER A 131 -2.73 -10.07 -1.12
C SER A 131 -3.28 -9.98 0.33
N ILE A 132 -4.51 -10.42 0.55
CA ILE A 132 -5.17 -10.34 1.87
C ILE A 132 -4.49 -11.22 2.92
N LYS A 133 -3.97 -12.39 2.53
CA LYS A 133 -3.29 -13.34 3.43
C LYS A 133 -2.06 -12.77 4.16
N HIS A 134 -1.46 -11.72 3.65
CA HIS A 134 -0.31 -11.06 4.29
C HIS A 134 -0.67 -10.17 5.48
N ALA A 135 -1.96 -10.00 5.79
CA ALA A 135 -2.45 -9.29 6.97
C ALA A 135 -3.01 -10.28 8.02
N ASP A 136 -3.40 -9.76 9.18
CA ASP A 136 -4.05 -10.54 10.24
C ASP A 136 -5.52 -10.82 9.87
N THR A 137 -5.72 -11.69 8.90
CA THR A 137 -7.01 -11.89 8.23
C THR A 137 -7.41 -13.37 8.08
N TYR A 138 -6.84 -14.27 8.87
CA TYR A 138 -7.12 -15.71 8.73
C TYR A 138 -8.63 -16.01 8.71
N ASN A 139 -9.36 -15.61 9.74
CA ASN A 139 -10.80 -15.84 9.84
C ASN A 139 -11.59 -15.18 8.71
N LEU A 140 -11.17 -14.00 8.28
CA LEU A 140 -11.78 -13.26 7.19
C LEU A 140 -11.59 -14.01 5.85
N VAL A 141 -10.40 -14.52 5.59
CA VAL A 141 -10.09 -15.30 4.38
C VAL A 141 -10.92 -16.57 4.34
N GLN A 142 -11.02 -17.30 5.46
CA GLN A 142 -11.84 -18.50 5.54
C GLN A 142 -13.31 -18.20 5.20
N LYS A 143 -13.89 -17.18 5.86
CA LYS A 143 -15.28 -16.77 5.61
C LYS A 143 -15.53 -16.42 4.14
N ILE A 144 -14.68 -15.55 3.56
CA ILE A 144 -14.84 -15.09 2.17
C ILE A 144 -14.64 -16.25 1.17
N THR A 145 -13.75 -17.18 1.46
CA THR A 145 -13.54 -18.36 0.61
C THR A 145 -14.77 -19.28 0.64
N CYS A 146 -15.42 -19.42 1.79
CA CYS A 146 -16.66 -20.19 1.91
C CYS A 146 -17.81 -19.51 1.11
N GLU A 147 -18.01 -18.21 1.32
CA GLU A 147 -18.99 -17.41 0.56
C GLU A 147 -18.77 -17.49 -0.96
N ALA A 148 -17.52 -17.49 -1.42
CA ALA A 148 -17.19 -17.60 -2.83
C ALA A 148 -17.52 -19.00 -3.41
N LYS A 149 -17.37 -20.06 -2.64
CA LYS A 149 -17.76 -21.42 -3.04
C LYS A 149 -19.26 -21.56 -3.16
N GLU A 150 -20.01 -21.09 -2.17
CA GLU A 150 -21.49 -21.09 -2.18
C GLU A 150 -22.04 -20.31 -3.39
N LEU A 151 -21.42 -19.17 -3.73
CA LEU A 151 -21.78 -18.41 -4.92
C LEU A 151 -21.57 -19.19 -6.21
N LYS A 152 -20.51 -19.98 -6.34
CA LYS A 152 -20.25 -20.82 -7.50
C LYS A 152 -21.25 -21.94 -7.63
N GLU A 153 -21.55 -22.64 -6.53
CA GLU A 153 -22.54 -23.72 -6.50
C GLU A 153 -23.93 -23.23 -6.89
N SER A 154 -24.26 -21.98 -6.61
CA SER A 154 -25.54 -21.37 -6.98
C SER A 154 -25.60 -20.91 -8.47
N HIS A 155 -24.48 -20.91 -9.19
CA HIS A 155 -24.37 -20.52 -10.61
C HIS A 155 -24.13 -21.69 -11.54
N ALA A 156 -23.84 -22.88 -10.98
CA ALA A 156 -23.68 -24.12 -11.74
C ALA A 156 -25.01 -24.81 -11.94
#